data_9a57b5feed9fa24cb0142bada4003fe6
#
_entry.id   9a57b5feed9fa24cb0142bada4003fe6
#
_cell.length_a   1.000
_cell.length_b   1.000
_cell.length_c   1.000
_cell.angle_alpha   90.00
_cell.angle_beta   90.00
_cell.angle_gamma   90.00
#
_symmetry.space_group_name_H-M   'P 1'
#
loop_
_entity.id
_entity.type
_entity.pdbx_description
1 polymer ?
#
loop_
_entity_poly.entity_id
_entity_poly.type
_entity_poly.pdbx_seq_one_letter_code
_entity_poly.pdbx_strand_id
1 'polypeptide(L)'
;TAGVFRRDLIASEFIRGGGSVADTLQFKVIAGEEASSLAEAQRPSLTQDSIAAGGSTRQEALYEVIISGTTITAVNRVADYVGSFYA
;
A
#
# COMPACT_ATOMS: atom_id res chain seq x y z
N THR A 1 -10.65 -5.66 16.62
CA THR A 1 -11.90 -6.26 17.10
C THR A 1 -11.93 -7.74 16.78
N ALA A 2 -12.27 -8.56 17.77
CA ALA A 2 -12.34 -10.01 17.58
C ALA A 2 -13.38 -10.35 16.50
N GLY A 3 -13.07 -11.34 15.65
CA GLY A 3 -13.99 -11.80 14.61
C GLY A 3 -13.99 -10.99 13.34
N VAL A 4 -13.12 -9.99 13.22
CA VAL A 4 -12.98 -9.22 11.98
C VAL A 4 -11.59 -9.41 11.40
N PHE A 5 -11.50 -9.21 10.09
CA PHE A 5 -10.27 -9.35 9.33
C PHE A 5 -10.02 -8.09 8.53
N ARG A 6 -8.75 -7.78 8.33
CA ARG A 6 -8.36 -6.60 7.55
C ARG A 6 -7.07 -6.89 6.79
N ARG A 7 -6.98 -6.38 5.58
CA ARG A 7 -5.75 -6.42 4.78
C ARG A 7 -5.23 -5.00 4.63
N ASP A 8 -4.09 -4.74 5.24
CA ASP A 8 -3.42 -3.45 5.12
C ASP A 8 -2.28 -3.58 4.13
N LEU A 9 -1.86 -2.47 3.55
CA LEU A 9 -0.71 -2.45 2.67
C LEU A 9 0.38 -1.56 3.25
N ILE A 10 1.61 -2.05 3.17
CA ILE A 10 2.79 -1.20 3.35
C ILE A 10 3.23 -0.82 1.95
N ALA A 11 3.22 0.46 1.65
CA ALA A 11 3.49 0.97 0.32
C ALA A 11 4.63 1.97 0.34
N SER A 12 5.32 2.08 -0.80
CA SER A 12 6.15 3.25 -1.04
C SER A 12 5.23 4.34 -1.61
N GLU A 13 5.43 5.57 -1.17
CA GLU A 13 4.66 6.71 -1.67
C GLU A 13 5.62 7.76 -2.20
N PHE A 14 5.52 8.02 -3.49
CA PHE A 14 6.24 9.12 -4.13
C PHE A 14 5.30 10.31 -4.28
N ILE A 15 5.72 11.45 -3.78
CA ILE A 15 4.99 12.70 -3.93
C ILE A 15 5.87 13.68 -4.68
N ARG A 16 5.40 14.10 -5.84
CA ARG A 16 6.11 15.07 -6.67
C ARG A 16 5.94 16.45 -6.06
N GLY A 17 7.04 17.10 -5.78
CA GLY A 17 7.05 18.50 -5.39
C GLY A 17 6.74 19.42 -6.56
N GLY A 18 6.43 20.68 -6.27
CA GLY A 18 6.17 21.69 -7.28
C GLY A 18 6.94 22.97 -6.96
N GLY A 19 7.34 23.69 -8.00
CA GLY A 19 8.10 24.91 -7.82
C GLY A 19 9.41 24.67 -7.11
N SER A 20 9.58 25.25 -5.92
CA SER A 20 10.77 25.05 -5.09
C SER A 20 10.64 23.91 -4.09
N VAL A 21 9.54 23.17 -4.09
CA VAL A 21 9.31 22.07 -3.17
C VAL A 21 9.92 20.79 -3.75
N ALA A 22 10.74 20.12 -2.96
CA ALA A 22 11.41 18.88 -3.37
C ALA A 22 10.42 17.72 -3.45
N ASP A 23 10.72 16.75 -4.32
CA ASP A 23 9.99 15.48 -4.36
C ASP A 23 10.24 14.70 -3.06
N THR A 24 9.26 13.91 -2.67
CA THR A 24 9.33 13.12 -1.44
C THR A 24 9.08 11.65 -1.73
N LEU A 25 9.86 10.78 -1.11
CA LEU A 25 9.65 9.33 -1.15
C LEU A 25 9.62 8.83 0.29
N GLN A 26 8.56 8.10 0.64
CA GLN A 26 8.39 7.57 1.99
C GLN A 26 7.66 6.24 1.97
N PHE A 27 7.75 5.51 3.07
CA PHE A 27 6.91 4.34 3.29
C PHE A 27 5.64 4.76 4.03
N LYS A 28 4.53 4.12 3.68
CA LYS A 28 3.24 4.45 4.26
C LYS A 28 2.44 3.19 4.49
N VAL A 29 1.72 3.15 5.60
CA VAL A 29 0.76 2.08 5.88
C VAL A 29 -0.62 2.57 5.47
N ILE A 30 -1.26 1.80 4.59
CA ILE A 30 -2.60 2.11 4.12
C ILE A 30 -3.53 1.05 4.66
N ALA A 31 -4.43 1.45 5.56
CA ALA A 31 -5.35 0.53 6.22
C ALA A 31 -6.48 0.14 5.29
N GLY A 32 -6.80 -1.15 5.28
CA GLY A 32 -7.98 -1.65 4.59
C GLY A 32 -9.23 -1.53 5.46
N GLU A 33 -10.34 -1.98 4.92
CA GLU A 33 -11.59 -2.02 5.66
C GLU A 33 -11.77 -3.37 6.34
N GLU A 34 -12.39 -3.36 7.50
CA GLU A 34 -12.70 -4.57 8.25
C GLU A 34 -13.77 -5.38 7.54
N ALA A 35 -13.63 -6.71 7.57
CA ALA A 35 -14.58 -7.63 7.00
C ALA A 35 -14.81 -8.80 7.95
N SER A 36 -15.92 -9.49 7.80
CA SER A 36 -16.28 -10.61 8.68
C SER A 36 -15.52 -11.89 8.37
N SER A 37 -14.85 -11.97 7.22
CA SER A 37 -13.99 -13.09 6.85
C SER A 37 -12.79 -12.60 6.07
N LEU A 38 -11.73 -13.40 6.06
CA LEU A 38 -10.54 -13.06 5.30
C LEU A 38 -10.82 -13.03 3.79
N ALA A 39 -11.69 -13.91 3.32
CA ALA A 39 -12.06 -13.94 1.91
C ALA A 39 -12.77 -12.66 1.46
N GLU A 40 -13.50 -12.01 2.35
CA GLU A 40 -14.20 -10.76 2.05
C GLU A 40 -13.31 -9.53 2.25
N ALA A 41 -12.23 -9.65 3.05
CA ALA A 41 -11.33 -8.54 3.28
C ALA A 41 -10.57 -8.23 1.98
N GLN A 42 -10.58 -6.96 1.58
CA GLN A 42 -9.94 -6.52 0.36
C GLN A 42 -8.78 -5.58 0.68
N ARG A 43 -7.80 -5.57 -0.21
CA ARG A 43 -6.70 -4.62 -0.12
C ARG A 43 -7.23 -3.21 -0.36
N PRO A 44 -6.69 -2.21 0.37
CA PRO A 44 -7.08 -0.83 0.11
C PRO A 44 -6.63 -0.39 -1.30
N SER A 45 -7.34 0.59 -1.84
CA SER A 45 -6.95 1.19 -3.11
C SER A 45 -5.74 2.07 -2.93
N LEU A 46 -4.87 2.08 -3.94
CA LEU A 46 -3.69 2.93 -3.96
C LEU A 46 -3.94 4.17 -4.80
N THR A 47 -3.29 5.26 -4.42
CA THR A 47 -3.26 6.46 -5.26
C THR A 47 -2.15 6.29 -6.27
N GLN A 48 -2.50 6.24 -7.55
CA GLN A 48 -1.53 6.01 -8.62
C GLN A 48 -1.74 7.02 -9.75
N ASP A 49 -1.50 8.26 -9.43
CA ASP A 49 -1.56 9.33 -10.43
C ASP A 49 -0.50 9.11 -11.50
N SER A 50 -0.81 9.49 -12.72
CA SER A 50 0.20 9.51 -13.78
C SER A 50 1.09 10.74 -13.61
N ILE A 51 2.31 10.53 -13.19
CA ILE A 51 3.28 11.63 -13.01
C ILE A 51 3.54 12.31 -14.35
N ALA A 52 3.61 11.54 -15.43
CA ALA A 52 3.83 12.09 -16.77
C ALA A 52 2.67 12.97 -17.24
N ALA A 53 1.46 12.73 -16.74
CA ALA A 53 0.28 13.52 -17.08
C ALA A 53 0.02 14.65 -16.08
N GLY A 54 0.97 14.92 -15.18
CA GLY A 54 0.85 16.02 -14.21
C GLY A 54 0.34 15.61 -12.84
N GLY A 55 0.13 14.33 -12.60
CA GLY A 55 -0.23 13.84 -11.27
C GLY A 55 0.92 14.02 -10.29
N SER A 56 0.60 13.98 -8.99
CA SER A 56 1.57 14.29 -7.96
C SER A 56 1.92 13.12 -7.05
N THR A 57 1.08 12.10 -6.96
CA THR A 57 1.25 11.04 -5.96
C THR A 57 1.16 9.67 -6.60
N ARG A 58 2.15 8.82 -6.31
CA ARG A 58 2.12 7.43 -6.74
C ARG A 58 2.52 6.52 -5.61
N GLN A 59 1.65 5.56 -5.33
CA GLN A 59 1.87 4.54 -4.30
C GLN A 59 2.05 3.19 -4.95
N GLU A 60 3.02 2.42 -4.45
CA GLU A 60 3.27 1.06 -4.91
C GLU A 60 3.25 0.13 -3.70
N ALA A 61 2.45 -0.93 -3.77
CA ALA A 61 2.36 -1.88 -2.68
C ALA A 61 3.64 -2.70 -2.57
N LEU A 62 4.17 -2.81 -1.36
CA LEU A 62 5.36 -3.62 -1.06
C LEU A 62 4.97 -4.89 -0.32
N TYR A 63 4.15 -4.76 0.71
CA TYR A 63 3.74 -5.86 1.57
C TYR A 63 2.26 -5.74 1.89
N GLU A 64 1.64 -6.91 2.05
CA GLU A 64 0.28 -7.03 2.57
C GLU A 64 0.38 -7.53 4.00
N VAL A 65 -0.28 -6.85 4.92
CA VAL A 65 -0.34 -7.25 6.32
C VAL A 65 -1.76 -7.75 6.61
N ILE A 66 -1.87 -9.01 7.01
CA ILE A 66 -3.16 -9.59 7.34
C ILE A 66 -3.36 -9.50 8.85
N ILE A 67 -4.46 -8.89 9.25
CA ILE A 67 -4.79 -8.66 10.65
C ILE A 67 -6.09 -9.41 10.97
N SER A 68 -6.05 -10.21 12.02
CA SER A 68 -7.22 -10.87 12.57
C SER A 68 -7.47 -10.31 13.97
N GLY A 69 -8.58 -9.59 14.13
CA GLY A 69 -8.85 -8.86 15.36
C GLY A 69 -7.81 -7.78 15.60
N THR A 70 -6.95 -7.97 16.58
CA THR A 70 -5.85 -7.06 16.89
C THR A 70 -4.48 -7.70 16.66
N THR A 71 -4.45 -8.87 16.03
CA THR A 71 -3.22 -9.65 15.85
C THR A 71 -2.81 -9.66 14.38
N ILE A 72 -1.54 -9.39 14.13
CA ILE A 72 -0.97 -9.57 12.79
C ILE A 72 -0.71 -11.07 12.60
N THR A 73 -1.36 -11.67 11.61
CA THR A 73 -1.26 -13.11 11.36
C THR A 73 -0.33 -13.45 10.19
N ALA A 74 -0.11 -12.52 9.28
CA ALA A 74 0.79 -12.74 8.15
C ALA A 74 1.27 -11.41 7.58
N VAL A 75 2.48 -11.43 7.02
CA VAL A 75 3.03 -10.33 6.23
C VAL A 75 3.51 -10.94 4.93
N ASN A 76 2.88 -10.58 3.82
CA ASN A 76 3.16 -11.17 2.52
C ASN A 76 3.77 -10.13 1.59
N ARG A 77 4.78 -10.53 0.85
CA ARG A 77 5.38 -9.69 -0.18
C ARG A 77 4.42 -9.56 -1.36
N VAL A 78 4.12 -8.35 -1.77
CA VAL A 78 3.21 -8.08 -2.87
C VAL A 78 3.96 -7.85 -4.17
N ALA A 79 5.06 -7.08 -4.11
CA ALA A 79 5.80 -6.68 -5.29
C ALA A 79 7.12 -7.45 -5.40
N ASP A 80 7.50 -7.79 -6.63
CA ASP A 80 8.82 -8.35 -6.92
C ASP A 80 9.66 -7.29 -7.62
N TYR A 81 10.24 -6.42 -6.81
CA TYR A 81 11.04 -5.32 -7.36
C TYR A 81 12.33 -5.79 -8.01
N VAL A 82 12.88 -6.91 -7.55
CA VAL A 82 14.10 -7.43 -8.13
C VAL A 82 13.86 -7.77 -9.60
N GLY A 83 12.78 -8.46 -9.90
CA GLY A 83 12.41 -8.76 -11.28
C GLY A 83 12.15 -7.51 -12.10
N SER A 84 11.49 -6.51 -11.50
CA SER A 84 11.17 -5.26 -12.18
C SER A 84 12.41 -4.47 -12.55
N PHE A 85 13.43 -4.46 -11.69
CA PHE A 85 14.66 -3.71 -11.94
C PHE A 85 15.57 -4.36 -12.96
N TYR A 86 15.53 -5.66 -13.09
CA TYR A 86 16.44 -6.41 -13.95
C TYR A 86 15.78 -7.01 -15.18
N ALA A 87 14.50 -6.79 -15.33
CA ALA A 87 13.75 -7.30 -16.47
C ALA A 87 13.99 -6.44 -17.72
#